data_6f7696fcba5e8f4f2af7b6f768aee292
#
_entry.id   6f7696fcba5e8f4f2af7b6f768aee292
#
_cell.length_a   1.000
_cell.length_b   1.000
_cell.length_c   1.000
_cell.angle_alpha   90.00
_cell.angle_beta   90.00
_cell.angle_gamma   90.00
#
_symmetry.space_group_name_H-M   'P 1'
#
loop_
_entity.id
_entity.type
_entity.pdbx_description
1 polymer ?
#
loop_
_entity_poly.entity_id
_entity_poly.type
_entity_poly.pdbx_seq_one_letter_code
_entity_poly.pdbx_strand_id
1 'polypeptide(L)'
;MKQHINRALLITIALLSLAGTGMIFADETTVNLESRIIQDFSKPEAQNWFVLGSKFSTGDFPHVGFIKGGPTAILGGDPNAFQAARSLGVAMLYDRKDYNWVDIIPGTKDKPIELPLPGRVKMIDMWVWSGDFSYYLEAFVRDYRGVVYTIPMGDLSFVGWKNLRINVPENIPQSKKYLPRREGLTLVKLRIWTRPTEVVVIPGVEPAKAGAPTPEEQLQMSVKFYFNNIKVLTDTFESLFDGDTLTTPDVYKDALGAGAKK
;
A
#
# COMPACT_ATOMS: atom_id res chain seq x y z
N MET A 1 25.56 -66.75 -28.50
CA MET A 1 26.27 -65.52 -28.13
C MET A 1 25.44 -64.24 -28.28
N LYS A 2 24.59 -64.07 -29.30
CA LYS A 2 23.77 -62.85 -29.50
C LYS A 2 22.65 -62.61 -28.42
N GLN A 3 22.10 -63.65 -27.82
CA GLN A 3 21.00 -63.52 -26.84
C GLN A 3 21.48 -63.04 -25.47
N HIS A 4 22.69 -63.28 -25.07
CA HIS A 4 23.24 -62.82 -23.78
C HIS A 4 23.66 -61.35 -23.81
N ILE A 5 24.03 -60.80 -24.96
CA ILE A 5 24.41 -59.42 -25.16
C ILE A 5 23.17 -58.51 -25.03
N ASN A 6 22.01 -58.94 -25.59
CA ASN A 6 20.79 -58.13 -25.50
C ASN A 6 20.20 -58.07 -24.08
N ARG A 7 20.40 -59.12 -23.26
CA ARG A 7 19.94 -59.14 -21.86
C ARG A 7 20.82 -58.25 -20.98
N ALA A 8 22.13 -58.25 -21.19
CA ALA A 8 23.07 -57.38 -20.47
C ALA A 8 22.81 -55.89 -20.80
N LEU A 9 22.55 -55.55 -22.08
CA LEU A 9 22.26 -54.19 -22.51
C LEU A 9 20.93 -53.66 -21.93
N LEU A 10 19.91 -54.51 -21.87
CA LEU A 10 18.59 -54.13 -21.27
C LEU A 10 18.70 -53.92 -19.76
N ILE A 11 19.48 -54.68 -19.05
CA ILE A 11 19.70 -54.50 -17.60
C ILE A 11 20.53 -53.26 -17.34
N THR A 12 21.48 -52.91 -18.17
CA THR A 12 22.26 -51.67 -18.02
C THR A 12 21.43 -50.44 -18.29
N ILE A 13 20.52 -50.47 -19.27
CA ILE A 13 19.59 -49.37 -19.55
C ILE A 13 18.54 -49.21 -18.40
N ALA A 14 18.07 -50.32 -17.84
CA ALA A 14 17.14 -50.28 -16.69
C ALA A 14 17.82 -49.74 -15.41
N LEU A 15 19.10 -50.05 -15.18
CA LEU A 15 19.86 -49.52 -14.05
C LEU A 15 20.22 -48.03 -14.23
N LEU A 16 20.49 -47.58 -15.48
CA LEU A 16 20.72 -46.16 -15.75
C LEU A 16 19.43 -45.32 -15.60
N SER A 17 18.27 -45.89 -15.90
CA SER A 17 16.97 -45.18 -15.71
C SER A 17 16.55 -45.06 -14.24
N LEU A 18 17.04 -45.96 -13.37
CA LEU A 18 16.78 -45.89 -11.92
C LEU A 18 17.72 -44.93 -11.19
N ALA A 19 18.88 -44.61 -11.74
CA ALA A 19 19.81 -43.65 -11.17
C ALA A 19 19.46 -42.19 -11.52
N GLY A 20 18.53 -41.96 -12.45
CA GLY A 20 18.15 -40.63 -12.92
C GLY A 20 16.94 -40.00 -12.22
N THR A 21 16.26 -40.71 -11.31
CA THR A 21 15.25 -40.07 -10.44
C THR A 21 15.94 -39.48 -9.21
N GLY A 22 16.82 -38.50 -9.44
CA GLY A 22 17.12 -37.51 -8.42
C GLY A 22 15.77 -36.89 -8.03
N MET A 23 15.31 -37.22 -6.83
CA MET A 23 14.22 -36.45 -6.22
C MET A 23 14.69 -34.97 -6.20
N ILE A 24 14.23 -34.21 -7.17
CA ILE A 24 14.22 -32.76 -7.03
C ILE A 24 13.22 -32.54 -5.90
N PHE A 25 13.70 -32.50 -4.68
CA PHE A 25 12.99 -31.82 -3.62
C PHE A 25 12.96 -30.35 -4.09
N ALA A 26 11.94 -29.98 -4.84
CA ALA A 26 11.55 -28.60 -4.90
C ALA A 26 11.30 -28.24 -3.44
N ASP A 27 12.16 -27.39 -2.91
CA ASP A 27 11.91 -26.71 -1.65
C ASP A 27 10.61 -25.93 -1.91
N GLU A 28 9.47 -26.57 -1.62
CA GLU A 28 8.18 -25.93 -1.66
C GLU A 28 8.25 -24.84 -0.60
N THR A 29 8.74 -23.67 -1.01
CA THR A 29 8.57 -22.47 -0.20
C THR A 29 7.07 -22.32 -0.01
N THR A 30 6.58 -22.76 1.12
CA THR A 30 5.18 -22.67 1.48
C THR A 30 4.84 -21.18 1.57
N VAL A 31 4.15 -20.69 0.56
CA VAL A 31 3.73 -19.29 0.45
C VAL A 31 2.22 -19.26 0.49
N ASN A 32 1.66 -18.51 1.41
CA ASN A 32 0.23 -18.27 1.50
C ASN A 32 -0.08 -16.80 1.17
N LEU A 33 -0.26 -16.52 -0.12
CA LEU A 33 -0.54 -15.17 -0.60
C LEU A 33 -2.01 -14.83 -0.42
N GLU A 34 -2.25 -13.72 0.25
CA GLU A 34 -3.57 -13.17 0.48
C GLU A 34 -3.62 -11.69 0.10
N SER A 35 -4.71 -11.28 -0.54
CA SER A 35 -4.98 -9.85 -0.80
C SER A 35 -5.85 -9.29 0.32
N ARG A 36 -5.33 -8.32 1.07
CA ARG A 36 -6.03 -7.67 2.19
C ARG A 36 -6.27 -6.20 1.92
N ILE A 37 -7.53 -5.79 2.09
CA ILE A 37 -7.91 -4.37 2.07
C ILE A 37 -7.50 -3.77 3.41
N ILE A 38 -6.67 -2.74 3.35
CA ILE A 38 -6.22 -1.96 4.51
C ILE A 38 -7.19 -0.81 4.76
N GLN A 39 -7.67 -0.17 3.67
CA GLN A 39 -8.53 0.99 3.75
C GLN A 39 -9.42 1.12 2.52
N ASP A 40 -10.72 1.10 2.73
CA ASP A 40 -11.74 1.28 1.67
C ASP A 40 -12.53 2.59 1.79
N PHE A 41 -12.33 3.33 2.89
CA PHE A 41 -13.01 4.59 3.22
C PHE A 41 -14.53 4.50 3.38
N SER A 42 -15.14 3.34 3.32
CA SER A 42 -16.59 3.16 3.37
C SER A 42 -17.18 3.47 4.75
N LYS A 43 -16.41 3.19 5.81
CA LYS A 43 -16.84 3.38 7.20
C LYS A 43 -16.41 4.73 7.75
N PRO A 44 -17.22 5.36 8.63
CA PRO A 44 -16.86 6.64 9.26
C PRO A 44 -15.51 6.61 9.99
N GLU A 45 -15.17 5.51 10.64
CA GLU A 45 -13.89 5.35 11.35
C GLU A 45 -12.70 5.37 10.40
N ALA A 46 -12.92 4.93 9.16
CA ALA A 46 -11.95 4.94 8.09
C ALA A 46 -11.75 6.32 7.45
N GLN A 47 -12.55 7.31 7.83
CA GLN A 47 -12.55 8.66 7.25
C GLN A 47 -11.77 9.69 8.09
N ASN A 48 -10.94 9.24 9.02
CA ASN A 48 -10.03 10.10 9.75
C ASN A 48 -8.69 10.21 9.01
N TRP A 49 -8.57 11.25 8.20
CA TRP A 49 -7.36 11.58 7.45
C TRP A 49 -7.18 13.09 7.43
N PHE A 50 -5.93 13.53 7.46
CA PHE A 50 -5.60 14.95 7.31
C PHE A 50 -4.47 15.14 6.30
N VAL A 51 -4.29 16.37 5.86
CA VAL A 51 -3.28 16.73 4.87
C VAL A 51 -2.38 17.84 5.38
N LEU A 52 -1.11 17.76 4.95
CA LEU A 52 -0.12 18.83 5.15
C LEU A 52 0.44 19.20 3.79
N GLY A 53 0.55 20.50 3.53
CA GLY A 53 1.10 21.02 2.27
C GLY A 53 2.50 21.60 2.43
N SER A 54 3.17 21.81 1.29
CA SER A 54 4.39 22.58 1.21
C SER A 54 4.13 24.06 1.54
N LYS A 55 5.19 24.82 1.78
CA LYS A 55 5.12 26.26 2.11
C LYS A 55 4.50 27.15 1.03
N PHE A 56 4.38 26.65 -0.20
CA PHE A 56 3.80 27.36 -1.32
C PHE A 56 2.34 26.97 -1.62
N SER A 57 1.71 26.27 -0.69
CA SER A 57 0.28 26.03 -0.77
C SER A 57 -0.48 27.33 -0.60
N THR A 58 -1.45 27.60 -1.49
CA THR A 58 -2.21 28.84 -1.53
C THR A 58 -3.36 28.80 -0.52
N GLY A 59 -3.53 29.85 0.24
CA GLY A 59 -4.67 29.99 1.17
C GLY A 59 -4.77 28.85 2.18
N ASP A 60 -5.96 28.27 2.29
CA ASP A 60 -6.25 27.17 3.21
C ASP A 60 -5.93 25.78 2.63
N PHE A 61 -5.37 25.70 1.40
CA PHE A 61 -4.97 24.43 0.79
C PHE A 61 -3.72 23.81 1.46
N PRO A 62 -3.62 22.48 1.44
CA PRO A 62 -4.46 21.49 0.78
C PRO A 62 -5.73 21.15 1.59
N HIS A 63 -6.79 20.72 0.88
CA HIS A 63 -8.01 20.20 1.50
C HIS A 63 -8.12 18.69 1.36
N VAL A 64 -8.74 18.05 2.35
CA VAL A 64 -9.09 16.63 2.33
C VAL A 64 -10.58 16.45 2.60
N GLY A 65 -11.19 15.50 1.92
CA GLY A 65 -12.60 15.18 2.11
C GLY A 65 -12.96 13.82 1.56
N PHE A 66 -14.19 13.38 1.81
CA PHE A 66 -14.68 12.08 1.37
C PHE A 66 -15.85 12.26 0.42
N ILE A 67 -15.66 11.86 -0.83
CA ILE A 67 -16.67 11.95 -1.88
C ILE A 67 -17.40 10.62 -2.03
N LYS A 68 -18.64 10.67 -2.53
CA LYS A 68 -19.39 9.47 -2.94
C LYS A 68 -18.80 8.90 -4.21
N GLY A 69 -18.81 7.57 -4.30
CA GLY A 69 -18.36 6.85 -5.47
C GLY A 69 -16.93 6.32 -5.37
N GLY A 70 -16.53 5.61 -6.40
CA GLY A 70 -15.24 4.94 -6.51
C GLY A 70 -15.07 4.31 -7.89
N PRO A 71 -14.00 3.50 -8.11
CA PRO A 71 -13.73 2.89 -9.39
C PRO A 71 -14.81 1.89 -9.79
N THR A 72 -15.35 2.03 -10.99
CA THR A 72 -16.36 1.10 -11.53
C THR A 72 -15.89 -0.34 -11.60
N ALA A 73 -14.59 -0.55 -11.77
CA ALA A 73 -13.98 -1.88 -11.74
C ALA A 73 -14.16 -2.63 -10.41
N ILE A 74 -14.35 -1.89 -9.29
CA ILE A 74 -14.65 -2.48 -7.98
C ILE A 74 -16.16 -2.56 -7.77
N LEU A 75 -16.89 -1.52 -8.19
CA LEU A 75 -18.30 -1.34 -7.90
C LEU A 75 -19.23 -2.10 -8.87
N GLY A 76 -18.67 -2.67 -9.94
CA GLY A 76 -19.43 -3.47 -10.91
C GLY A 76 -20.53 -2.73 -11.66
N GLY A 77 -20.53 -1.38 -11.61
CA GLY A 77 -21.57 -0.56 -12.22
C GLY A 77 -22.90 -0.50 -11.43
N ASP A 78 -22.95 -1.08 -10.23
CA ASP A 78 -24.14 -1.01 -9.37
C ASP A 78 -24.30 0.43 -8.81
N PRO A 79 -25.45 1.12 -9.10
CA PRO A 79 -25.72 2.45 -8.58
C PRO A 79 -25.78 2.50 -7.05
N ASN A 80 -26.25 1.45 -6.38
CA ASN A 80 -26.31 1.39 -4.93
C ASN A 80 -24.91 1.27 -4.32
N ALA A 81 -24.07 0.43 -4.90
CA ALA A 81 -22.66 0.33 -4.51
C ALA A 81 -21.93 1.66 -4.68
N PHE A 82 -22.22 2.39 -5.79
CA PHE A 82 -21.66 3.73 -6.01
C PHE A 82 -22.07 4.74 -4.93
N GLN A 83 -23.34 4.75 -4.54
CA GLN A 83 -23.82 5.66 -3.50
C GLN A 83 -23.25 5.33 -2.11
N ALA A 84 -23.02 4.05 -1.83
CA ALA A 84 -22.45 3.57 -0.56
C ALA A 84 -20.94 3.81 -0.50
N ALA A 85 -20.23 3.66 -1.61
CA ALA A 85 -18.79 3.83 -1.68
C ALA A 85 -18.34 5.24 -1.33
N ARG A 86 -17.16 5.34 -0.74
CA ARG A 86 -16.48 6.60 -0.44
C ARG A 86 -15.06 6.54 -0.96
N SER A 87 -14.59 7.66 -1.48
CA SER A 87 -13.19 7.85 -1.88
C SER A 87 -12.62 9.06 -1.14
N LEU A 88 -11.37 8.93 -0.72
CA LEU A 88 -10.61 10.02 -0.14
C LEU A 88 -10.25 11.00 -1.26
N GLY A 89 -10.69 12.23 -1.16
CA GLY A 89 -10.36 13.32 -2.09
C GLY A 89 -9.35 14.28 -1.48
N VAL A 90 -8.38 14.67 -2.27
CA VAL A 90 -7.38 15.68 -1.93
C VAL A 90 -7.39 16.74 -3.00
N ALA A 91 -7.54 17.99 -2.58
CA ALA A 91 -7.47 19.16 -3.44
C ALA A 91 -6.23 19.99 -3.07
N MET A 92 -5.48 20.44 -4.06
CA MET A 92 -4.26 21.21 -3.86
C MET A 92 -4.18 22.39 -4.81
N LEU A 93 -3.64 23.49 -4.31
CA LEU A 93 -3.42 24.71 -5.08
C LEU A 93 -2.11 25.35 -4.62
N TYR A 94 -1.30 25.82 -5.58
CA TYR A 94 0.01 26.40 -5.31
C TYR A 94 0.15 27.75 -6.00
N ASP A 95 0.87 28.65 -5.35
CA ASP A 95 1.18 29.99 -5.86
C ASP A 95 2.50 30.03 -6.63
N ARG A 96 3.32 28.99 -6.56
CA ARG A 96 4.62 28.91 -7.23
C ARG A 96 4.90 27.58 -7.89
N LYS A 97 5.62 27.63 -9.01
CA LYS A 97 6.21 26.46 -9.67
C LYS A 97 7.46 26.04 -8.89
N ASP A 98 7.37 24.94 -8.16
CA ASP A 98 8.47 24.34 -7.40
C ASP A 98 8.18 22.85 -7.20
N TYR A 99 9.10 22.13 -6.56
CA TYR A 99 8.82 20.82 -5.99
C TYR A 99 7.90 20.98 -4.78
N ASN A 100 6.63 21.12 -5.07
CA ASN A 100 5.61 21.15 -4.03
C ASN A 100 5.16 19.75 -3.65
N TRP A 101 4.65 19.60 -2.45
CA TRP A 101 4.17 18.31 -1.98
C TRP A 101 2.93 18.47 -1.10
N VAL A 102 2.15 17.39 -1.07
CA VAL A 102 1.07 17.20 -0.10
C VAL A 102 1.24 15.84 0.55
N ASP A 103 1.34 15.82 1.86
CA ASP A 103 1.26 14.63 2.70
C ASP A 103 -0.18 14.32 3.04
N ILE A 104 -0.57 13.08 2.87
CA ILE A 104 -1.89 12.53 3.16
C ILE A 104 -1.70 11.52 4.28
N ILE A 105 -2.17 11.84 5.47
CA ILE A 105 -1.79 11.15 6.71
C ILE A 105 -3.05 10.58 7.37
N PRO A 106 -3.05 9.28 7.75
CA PRO A 106 -4.14 8.71 8.53
C PRO A 106 -4.22 9.31 9.94
N GLY A 107 -5.43 9.43 10.47
CA GLY A 107 -5.68 10.01 11.77
C GLY A 107 -6.08 11.49 11.73
N THR A 108 -5.91 12.17 12.83
CA THR A 108 -6.14 13.62 12.95
C THR A 108 -4.82 14.35 13.12
N LYS A 109 -4.82 15.67 12.90
CA LYS A 109 -3.60 16.48 13.04
C LYS A 109 -2.98 16.36 14.43
N ASP A 110 -3.82 16.23 15.47
CA ASP A 110 -3.37 16.11 16.86
C ASP A 110 -2.97 14.67 17.23
N LYS A 111 -3.53 13.68 16.52
CA LYS A 111 -3.27 12.26 16.74
C LYS A 111 -3.13 11.54 15.39
N PRO A 112 -1.98 11.68 14.72
CA PRO A 112 -1.68 10.86 13.55
C PRO A 112 -1.60 9.38 13.95
N ILE A 113 -2.03 8.51 13.05
CA ILE A 113 -1.95 7.06 13.21
C ILE A 113 -1.16 6.47 12.04
N GLU A 114 -0.66 5.26 12.23
CA GLU A 114 -0.09 4.47 11.14
C GLU A 114 -0.98 3.27 10.87
N LEU A 115 -1.18 2.94 9.60
CA LEU A 115 -2.01 1.79 9.24
C LEU A 115 -1.14 0.52 9.22
N PRO A 116 -1.43 -0.48 10.06
CA PRO A 116 -0.67 -1.72 10.05
C PRO A 116 -0.88 -2.49 8.73
N LEU A 117 0.20 -2.98 8.17
CA LEU A 117 0.21 -3.83 6.98
C LEU A 117 0.46 -5.27 7.42
N PRO A 118 -0.54 -6.16 7.37
CA PRO A 118 -0.44 -7.49 7.94
C PRO A 118 0.46 -8.42 7.12
N GLY A 119 1.12 -9.36 7.79
CA GLY A 119 1.96 -10.39 7.18
C GLY A 119 3.25 -9.85 6.57
N ARG A 120 3.82 -10.61 5.63
CA ARG A 120 4.96 -10.17 4.82
C ARG A 120 4.46 -9.58 3.52
N VAL A 121 4.44 -8.26 3.45
CA VAL A 121 3.90 -7.52 2.31
C VAL A 121 4.79 -7.70 1.08
N LYS A 122 4.21 -8.20 0.01
CA LYS A 122 4.88 -8.35 -1.29
C LYS A 122 4.59 -7.17 -2.21
N MET A 123 3.37 -6.64 -2.14
CA MET A 123 2.91 -5.57 -3.02
C MET A 123 1.94 -4.67 -2.27
N ILE A 124 2.01 -3.39 -2.56
CA ILE A 124 0.99 -2.40 -2.17
C ILE A 124 0.26 -2.00 -3.44
N ASP A 125 -1.06 -1.98 -3.40
CA ASP A 125 -1.87 -1.47 -4.49
C ASP A 125 -2.99 -0.56 -3.99
N MET A 126 -3.37 0.41 -4.81
CA MET A 126 -4.48 1.30 -4.55
C MET A 126 -5.06 1.85 -5.84
N TRP A 127 -6.33 2.20 -5.80
CA TRP A 127 -6.96 2.91 -6.89
C TRP A 127 -6.78 4.42 -6.71
N VAL A 128 -6.30 5.05 -7.76
CA VAL A 128 -6.10 6.51 -7.79
C VAL A 128 -6.81 7.07 -9.01
N TRP A 129 -7.57 8.15 -8.81
CA TRP A 129 -8.14 8.96 -9.87
C TRP A 129 -7.27 10.19 -10.08
N SER A 130 -6.99 10.49 -11.32
CA SER A 130 -6.25 11.68 -11.74
C SER A 130 -6.92 12.34 -12.93
N GLY A 131 -6.65 13.62 -13.12
CA GLY A 131 -7.05 14.42 -14.27
C GLY A 131 -5.90 14.73 -15.21
N ASP A 132 -4.94 13.80 -15.40
CA ASP A 132 -3.77 13.93 -16.25
C ASP A 132 -2.77 14.99 -15.79
N PHE A 133 -2.55 15.04 -14.49
CA PHE A 133 -1.50 15.91 -13.95
C PHE A 133 -0.18 15.15 -13.85
N SER A 134 0.89 15.75 -14.35
CA SER A 134 2.24 15.16 -14.35
C SER A 134 2.90 15.25 -12.95
N TYR A 135 2.20 14.71 -11.97
CA TYR A 135 2.65 14.57 -10.59
C TYR A 135 3.02 13.12 -10.32
N TYR A 136 3.61 12.82 -9.17
CA TYR A 136 3.91 11.46 -8.79
C TYR A 136 3.57 11.18 -7.33
N LEU A 137 3.28 9.92 -7.06
CA LEU A 137 2.84 9.43 -5.77
C LEU A 137 3.92 8.57 -5.12
N GLU A 138 4.13 8.78 -3.83
CA GLU A 138 4.99 7.96 -2.98
C GLU A 138 4.21 7.45 -1.77
N ALA A 139 4.51 6.24 -1.33
CA ALA A 139 4.08 5.68 -0.06
C ALA A 139 5.25 5.65 0.92
N PHE A 140 5.02 6.06 2.15
CA PHE A 140 6.00 6.01 3.24
C PHE A 140 5.60 4.88 4.17
N VAL A 141 6.49 3.90 4.31
CA VAL A 141 6.28 2.75 5.19
C VAL A 141 7.35 2.71 6.27
N ARG A 142 6.96 2.29 7.48
CA ARG A 142 7.87 2.13 8.61
C ARG A 142 8.08 0.66 8.89
N ASP A 143 9.32 0.25 9.10
CA ASP A 143 9.67 -1.11 9.53
C ASP A 143 9.57 -1.26 11.06
N TYR A 144 9.72 -2.49 11.54
CA TYR A 144 9.70 -2.82 12.97
C TYR A 144 10.83 -2.18 13.79
N ARG A 145 11.85 -1.63 13.14
CA ARG A 145 12.97 -0.91 13.78
C ARG A 145 12.70 0.59 13.88
N GLY A 146 11.58 1.06 13.33
CA GLY A 146 11.21 2.46 13.29
C GLY A 146 11.77 3.24 12.09
N VAL A 147 12.48 2.57 11.17
CA VAL A 147 13.02 3.21 9.96
C VAL A 147 11.92 3.40 8.93
N VAL A 148 11.82 4.62 8.39
CA VAL A 148 10.85 4.96 7.36
C VAL A 148 11.50 4.84 5.98
N TYR A 149 10.85 4.11 5.09
CA TYR A 149 11.24 3.93 3.70
C TYR A 149 10.23 4.59 2.78
N THR A 150 10.73 5.11 1.67
CA THR A 150 9.90 5.68 0.61
C THR A 150 9.78 4.67 -0.52
N ILE A 151 8.54 4.38 -0.92
CA ILE A 151 8.22 3.48 -2.03
C ILE A 151 7.54 4.31 -3.12
N PRO A 152 8.15 4.45 -4.33
CA PRO A 152 7.54 5.17 -5.43
C PRO A 152 6.35 4.38 -5.98
N MET A 153 5.14 4.93 -5.84
CA MET A 153 3.91 4.30 -6.31
C MET A 153 3.68 4.50 -7.82
N GLY A 154 4.20 5.59 -8.38
CA GLY A 154 4.15 5.86 -9.82
C GLY A 154 3.65 7.25 -10.17
N ASP A 155 3.61 7.50 -11.49
CA ASP A 155 3.14 8.76 -12.06
C ASP A 155 1.62 8.86 -12.08
N LEU A 156 1.13 10.10 -11.94
CA LEU A 156 -0.29 10.45 -11.93
C LEU A 156 -0.75 11.07 -13.27
N SER A 157 0.07 10.96 -14.32
CA SER A 157 -0.22 11.43 -15.67
C SER A 157 -1.16 10.46 -16.40
N PHE A 158 -2.42 10.44 -15.98
CA PHE A 158 -3.49 9.67 -16.62
C PHE A 158 -4.85 10.28 -16.29
N VAL A 159 -5.86 9.98 -17.10
CA VAL A 159 -7.24 10.41 -16.88
C VAL A 159 -8.07 9.28 -16.29
N GLY A 160 -8.82 9.60 -15.23
CA GLY A 160 -9.76 8.66 -14.62
C GLY A 160 -9.11 7.75 -13.56
N TRP A 161 -9.79 6.65 -13.24
CA TRP A 161 -9.35 5.68 -12.25
C TRP A 161 -8.31 4.71 -12.80
N LYS A 162 -7.19 4.57 -12.10
CA LYS A 162 -6.14 3.59 -12.39
C LYS A 162 -5.71 2.87 -11.11
N ASN A 163 -5.52 1.56 -11.20
CA ASN A 163 -4.94 0.81 -10.09
C ASN A 163 -3.41 0.89 -10.17
N LEU A 164 -2.80 1.57 -9.20
CA LEU A 164 -1.36 1.66 -9.04
C LEU A 164 -0.88 0.50 -8.17
N ARG A 165 0.10 -0.25 -8.67
CA ARG A 165 0.67 -1.43 -7.99
C ARG A 165 2.17 -1.33 -7.95
N ILE A 166 2.75 -1.57 -6.79
CA ILE A 166 4.19 -1.57 -6.61
C ILE A 166 4.63 -2.71 -5.69
N ASN A 167 5.68 -3.41 -6.07
CA ASN A 167 6.31 -4.39 -5.21
C ASN A 167 7.06 -3.69 -4.09
N VAL A 168 6.90 -4.19 -2.87
CA VAL A 168 7.71 -3.73 -1.74
C VAL A 168 9.13 -4.24 -1.94
N PRO A 169 10.15 -3.37 -1.92
CA PRO A 169 11.53 -3.76 -2.08
C PRO A 169 11.98 -4.79 -1.04
N GLU A 170 12.68 -5.82 -1.49
CA GLU A 170 13.10 -6.93 -0.62
C GLU A 170 14.09 -6.52 0.48
N ASN A 171 14.81 -5.42 0.28
CA ASN A 171 15.74 -4.86 1.26
C ASN A 171 15.05 -4.15 2.43
N ILE A 172 13.72 -3.96 2.38
CA ILE A 172 12.96 -3.41 3.51
C ILE A 172 12.70 -4.54 4.51
N PRO A 173 13.23 -4.48 5.73
CA PRO A 173 12.99 -5.48 6.75
C PRO A 173 11.54 -5.47 7.22
N GLN A 174 10.88 -6.63 7.16
CA GLN A 174 9.45 -6.73 7.47
C GLN A 174 9.14 -7.60 8.70
N SER A 175 10.13 -8.32 9.21
CA SER A 175 9.93 -9.18 10.37
C SER A 175 11.19 -9.29 11.20
N LYS A 176 11.03 -9.48 12.51
CA LYS A 176 12.12 -9.89 13.38
C LYS A 176 12.52 -11.32 13.06
N LYS A 177 13.81 -11.62 13.23
CA LYS A 177 14.35 -12.95 12.99
C LYS A 177 13.80 -14.01 13.98
N TYR A 178 13.35 -13.59 15.18
CA TYR A 178 12.94 -14.48 16.25
C TYR A 178 11.55 -14.14 16.77
N LEU A 179 10.81 -15.20 17.13
CA LEU A 179 9.55 -15.10 17.88
C LEU A 179 9.81 -14.55 19.31
N PRO A 180 8.77 -14.01 20.00
CA PRO A 180 7.36 -14.13 19.69
C PRO A 180 6.74 -12.93 18.97
N ARG A 181 7.47 -11.85 18.71
CA ARG A 181 6.89 -10.66 18.07
C ARG A 181 7.30 -10.55 16.62
N ARG A 182 6.32 -10.77 15.76
CA ARG A 182 6.40 -10.36 14.34
C ARG A 182 5.80 -8.98 14.22
N GLU A 183 6.64 -8.00 14.03
CA GLU A 183 6.24 -6.65 13.75
C GLU A 183 6.34 -6.45 12.24
N GLY A 184 5.19 -6.21 11.60
CA GLY A 184 5.10 -5.95 10.18
C GLY A 184 5.43 -4.50 9.83
N LEU A 185 5.21 -4.16 8.56
CA LEU A 185 5.26 -2.78 8.09
C LEU A 185 4.01 -2.01 8.55
N THR A 186 4.16 -0.70 8.67
CA THR A 186 3.04 0.23 8.78
C THR A 186 3.09 1.26 7.65
N LEU A 187 1.93 1.64 7.12
CA LEU A 187 1.82 2.78 6.21
C LEU A 187 1.71 4.05 7.03
N VAL A 188 2.72 4.91 6.91
CA VAL A 188 2.83 6.17 7.65
C VAL A 188 2.03 7.27 6.97
N LYS A 189 2.20 7.43 5.65
CA LYS A 189 1.55 8.45 4.83
C LYS A 189 1.70 8.14 3.35
N LEU A 190 0.89 8.82 2.56
CA LEU A 190 1.10 8.99 1.13
C LEU A 190 1.61 10.41 0.86
N ARG A 191 2.41 10.61 -0.18
CA ARG A 191 2.88 11.93 -0.61
C ARG A 191 2.70 12.10 -2.10
N ILE A 192 2.06 13.18 -2.48
CA ILE A 192 2.00 13.63 -3.87
C ILE A 192 3.06 14.71 -4.04
N TRP A 193 3.87 14.58 -5.08
CA TRP A 193 4.84 15.58 -5.49
C TRP A 193 4.42 16.22 -6.81
N THR A 194 4.60 17.52 -6.92
CA THR A 194 4.55 18.23 -8.20
C THR A 194 5.91 18.15 -8.90
N ARG A 195 5.91 18.34 -10.22
CA ARG A 195 7.14 18.60 -11.00
C ARG A 195 7.21 20.08 -11.35
N PRO A 196 8.32 20.77 -11.11
CA PRO A 196 8.41 22.22 -11.30
C PRO A 196 8.08 22.70 -12.71
N THR A 197 8.37 21.86 -13.72
CA THR A 197 8.09 22.17 -15.14
C THR A 197 6.61 22.08 -15.50
N GLU A 198 5.82 21.40 -14.71
CA GLU A 198 4.46 20.96 -15.04
C GLU A 198 3.41 21.40 -14.02
N VAL A 199 3.80 22.21 -13.03
CA VAL A 199 2.83 22.79 -12.10
C VAL A 199 1.87 23.67 -12.90
N VAL A 200 0.58 23.34 -12.84
CA VAL A 200 -0.46 24.19 -13.39
C VAL A 200 -0.52 25.45 -12.52
N VAL A 201 0.10 26.50 -13.02
CA VAL A 201 -0.12 27.84 -12.50
C VAL A 201 -1.33 28.40 -13.25
N ILE A 202 -2.40 28.63 -12.53
CA ILE A 202 -3.57 29.27 -13.12
C ILE A 202 -3.26 30.76 -13.23
N PRO A 203 -3.19 31.30 -14.46
CA PRO A 203 -2.89 32.71 -14.65
C PRO A 203 -4.00 33.55 -14.00
N GLY A 204 -3.63 34.55 -13.23
CA GLY A 204 -4.56 35.53 -12.69
C GLY A 204 -4.93 35.39 -11.20
N VAL A 205 -4.41 34.40 -10.48
CA VAL A 205 -4.50 34.34 -9.03
C VAL A 205 -3.35 35.16 -8.43
N GLU A 206 -3.42 36.47 -8.59
CA GLU A 206 -2.58 37.38 -7.81
C GLU A 206 -3.15 37.45 -6.39
N PRO A 207 -2.31 37.31 -5.33
CA PRO A 207 -2.80 37.48 -3.99
C PRO A 207 -3.31 38.91 -3.79
N ALA A 208 -4.55 39.02 -3.36
CA ALA A 208 -5.14 40.22 -2.76
C ALA A 208 -5.28 41.48 -3.64
N LYS A 209 -5.72 41.37 -4.91
CA LYS A 209 -6.39 42.51 -5.57
C LYS A 209 -7.91 42.37 -5.42
N ALA A 210 -8.61 43.53 -5.43
CA ALA A 210 -10.09 43.55 -5.45
C ALA A 210 -10.59 42.66 -6.61
N GLY A 211 -11.18 41.52 -6.27
CA GLY A 211 -11.51 40.46 -7.23
C GLY A 211 -10.77 39.15 -6.96
N ALA A 212 -10.20 38.94 -5.78
CA ALA A 212 -9.63 37.63 -5.40
C ALA A 212 -10.70 36.54 -5.56
N PRO A 213 -10.37 35.36 -6.13
CA PRO A 213 -11.34 34.31 -6.36
C PRO A 213 -11.95 33.84 -5.04
N THR A 214 -13.24 33.58 -5.06
CA THR A 214 -13.98 33.02 -3.93
C THR A 214 -13.42 31.64 -3.56
N PRO A 215 -13.66 31.14 -2.33
CA PRO A 215 -13.25 29.77 -1.97
C PRO A 215 -13.79 28.70 -2.91
N GLU A 216 -14.98 28.88 -3.47
CA GLU A 216 -15.57 27.96 -4.45
C GLU A 216 -14.85 27.99 -5.80
N GLU A 217 -14.48 29.18 -6.29
CA GLU A 217 -13.68 29.34 -7.50
C GLU A 217 -12.27 28.77 -7.31
N GLN A 218 -11.64 28.98 -6.14
CA GLN A 218 -10.36 28.38 -5.82
C GLN A 218 -10.44 26.85 -5.83
N LEU A 219 -11.51 26.28 -5.27
CA LEU A 219 -11.71 24.83 -5.29
C LEU A 219 -11.94 24.31 -6.72
N GLN A 220 -12.64 25.04 -7.59
CA GLN A 220 -12.80 24.68 -8.99
C GLN A 220 -11.45 24.66 -9.73
N MET A 221 -10.57 25.61 -9.43
CA MET A 221 -9.24 25.76 -10.02
C MET A 221 -8.20 24.79 -9.45
N SER A 222 -8.47 24.16 -8.30
CA SER A 222 -7.52 23.27 -7.63
C SER A 222 -7.33 21.95 -8.38
N VAL A 223 -6.12 21.42 -8.29
CA VAL A 223 -5.81 20.06 -8.74
C VAL A 223 -6.40 19.06 -7.74
N LYS A 224 -7.06 18.03 -8.25
CA LYS A 224 -7.74 17.02 -7.42
C LYS A 224 -7.25 15.63 -7.73
N PHE A 225 -7.08 14.84 -6.67
CA PHE A 225 -6.83 13.40 -6.73
C PHE A 225 -7.80 12.69 -5.79
N TYR A 226 -8.22 11.48 -6.20
CA TYR A 226 -9.06 10.65 -5.35
C TYR A 226 -8.42 9.29 -5.16
N PHE A 227 -8.52 8.76 -3.96
CA PHE A 227 -7.94 7.48 -3.56
C PHE A 227 -9.04 6.54 -3.09
N ASN A 228 -8.91 5.28 -3.46
CA ASN A 228 -9.84 4.25 -3.02
C ASN A 228 -9.11 2.92 -2.86
N ASN A 229 -9.60 2.09 -1.96
CA ASN A 229 -9.25 0.69 -1.83
C ASN A 229 -7.74 0.44 -1.74
N ILE A 230 -7.11 0.99 -0.69
CA ILE A 230 -5.71 0.70 -0.37
C ILE A 230 -5.64 -0.73 0.12
N LYS A 231 -4.87 -1.58 -0.54
CA LYS A 231 -4.71 -2.99 -0.20
C LYS A 231 -3.28 -3.47 -0.36
N VAL A 232 -3.00 -4.61 0.21
CA VAL A 232 -1.71 -5.27 0.11
C VAL A 232 -1.89 -6.71 -0.35
N LEU A 233 -0.95 -7.18 -1.16
CA LEU A 233 -0.72 -8.60 -1.35
C LEU A 233 0.33 -9.02 -0.33
N THR A 234 -0.02 -9.92 0.55
CA THR A 234 0.82 -10.31 1.67
C THR A 234 0.96 -11.81 1.76
N ASP A 235 2.11 -12.28 2.21
CA ASP A 235 2.33 -13.66 2.58
C ASP A 235 1.98 -13.82 4.06
N THR A 236 0.93 -14.60 4.32
CA THR A 236 0.43 -14.86 5.67
C THR A 236 0.97 -16.14 6.27
N PHE A 237 1.72 -16.94 5.50
CA PHE A 237 2.25 -18.23 5.98
C PHE A 237 3.05 -18.09 7.27
N GLU A 238 3.92 -17.10 7.34
CA GLU A 238 4.70 -16.85 8.53
C GLU A 238 3.89 -16.34 9.73
N SER A 239 2.66 -15.87 9.52
CA SER A 239 1.76 -15.39 10.59
C SER A 239 0.81 -16.47 11.09
N LEU A 240 0.64 -17.55 10.32
CA LEU A 240 -0.32 -18.64 10.56
C LEU A 240 0.41 -19.99 10.54
N PHE A 241 1.54 -20.11 11.25
CA PHE A 241 2.25 -21.38 11.38
C PHE A 241 1.64 -22.24 12.49
N ASP A 242 1.86 -23.55 12.43
CA ASP A 242 1.40 -24.47 13.46
C ASP A 242 2.00 -24.07 14.82
N GLY A 243 1.11 -23.90 15.82
CA GLY A 243 1.48 -23.44 17.15
C GLY A 243 1.69 -21.94 17.31
N ASP A 244 1.26 -21.10 16.38
CA ASP A 244 1.33 -19.63 16.47
C ASP A 244 0.60 -19.12 17.74
N THR A 245 -0.49 -19.75 18.12
CA THR A 245 -1.26 -19.45 19.34
C THR A 245 -0.45 -19.63 20.62
N LEU A 246 0.56 -20.50 20.63
CA LEU A 246 1.44 -20.73 21.78
C LEU A 246 2.31 -19.50 22.11
N THR A 247 2.46 -18.59 21.16
CA THR A 247 3.21 -17.34 21.35
C THR A 247 2.37 -16.21 21.92
N THR A 248 1.06 -16.43 22.11
CA THR A 248 0.17 -15.40 22.65
C THR A 248 0.26 -15.32 24.19
N PRO A 249 0.26 -14.09 24.76
CA PRO A 249 0.36 -13.92 26.20
C PRO A 249 -0.70 -14.69 27.00
N ASP A 250 -1.90 -14.84 26.45
CA ASP A 250 -3.02 -15.50 27.12
C ASP A 250 -2.77 -17.01 27.31
N VAL A 251 -1.98 -17.62 26.43
CA VAL A 251 -1.66 -19.04 26.49
C VAL A 251 -0.52 -19.33 27.47
N TYR A 252 0.52 -18.50 27.53
CA TYR A 252 1.72 -18.83 28.32
C TYR A 252 1.78 -18.15 29.70
N LYS A 253 1.00 -17.07 29.93
CA LYS A 253 1.04 -16.32 31.20
C LYS A 253 0.72 -17.20 32.41
N ASP A 254 -0.28 -18.06 32.27
CA ASP A 254 -0.72 -18.93 33.39
C ASP A 254 0.29 -20.06 33.69
N ALA A 255 0.95 -20.55 32.62
CA ALA A 255 1.89 -21.67 32.76
C ALA A 255 3.34 -21.23 33.01
N LEU A 256 3.78 -20.14 32.37
CA LEU A 256 5.18 -19.71 32.37
C LEU A 256 5.37 -18.31 32.94
N GLY A 257 4.30 -17.63 33.32
CA GLY A 257 4.35 -16.28 33.89
C GLY A 257 5.08 -16.25 35.23
N ALA A 258 5.87 -15.21 35.47
CA ALA A 258 6.65 -15.00 36.71
C ALA A 258 5.80 -14.77 37.97
N GLY A 259 4.54 -15.23 38.00
CA GLY A 259 3.59 -15.06 39.09
C GLY A 259 3.08 -16.34 39.70
N ALA A 260 3.52 -17.51 39.26
CA ALA A 260 3.29 -18.75 40.01
C ALA A 260 4.08 -18.70 41.33
N LYS A 261 3.58 -17.96 42.30
CA LYS A 261 4.04 -18.06 43.66
C LYS A 261 3.78 -19.50 44.13
N LYS A 262 4.88 -20.18 44.46
CA LYS A 262 4.82 -21.42 45.26
C LYS A 262 4.13 -21.15 46.57
#